data_5b7c8c9888461f465332e1766fd15168
#
_entry.id   5b7c8c9888461f465332e1766fd15168
#
_cell.length_a   1.000
_cell.length_b   1.000
_cell.length_c   1.000
_cell.angle_alpha   90.00
_cell.angle_beta   90.00
_cell.angle_gamma   90.00
#
_symmetry.space_group_name_H-M   'P 1'
#
loop_
_entity.id
_entity.type
_entity.pdbx_description
1 polymer ?
#
loop_
_entity_poly.entity_id
_entity_poly.type
_entity_poly.pdbx_seq_one_letter_code
_entity_poly.pdbx_strand_id
1 'polypeptide(L)'
;MKTNVNLRPYNSFGFDAIAKYFVEINAIDDLQALIRNGELQKHKTLILSGGNNVLFQEDVFDGLVVYINTKGVEILSEDGNEIIVRAQAGEDWPDFVRFCVGKGWHGIENLAHIPGKVGAAPVQNIGAYGMELKDSFLQCKAIETATGETRVFTKEECRFGYRESIFKRALKGQYVITSVDFLLQKNAPLHLEYGNIKAYLKQNGIVNPTLQQLHDAICAIRDSKLPDVKQIGSAGSFFKNPVIDVEQFEALQKEYPNIPHYDEPNGKVKVPAGWLIEHSGPSTLRQAQGSGTSWKGWRDEHVGVYEKQALVLVHYGGGKGQDIVELAHKIQDSVEAKFGIKISPEVNLV
;
A
#
# COMPACT_ATOMS: atom_id res chain seq x y z
N MET A 1 14.49 24.61 -1.52
CA MET A 1 13.18 24.44 -0.86
C MET A 1 12.16 25.36 -1.52
N LYS A 2 10.97 24.83 -1.88
CA LYS A 2 9.85 25.60 -2.47
C LYS A 2 8.81 25.87 -1.38
N THR A 3 7.97 26.89 -1.56
CA THR A 3 6.89 27.22 -0.62
C THR A 3 5.52 27.14 -1.27
N ASN A 4 4.48 26.85 -0.50
CA ASN A 4 3.08 26.79 -0.95
C ASN A 4 2.88 25.89 -2.20
N VAL A 5 3.41 24.68 -2.12
CA VAL A 5 3.33 23.71 -3.23
C VAL A 5 2.05 22.89 -3.14
N ASN A 6 1.27 22.87 -4.22
CA ASN A 6 0.11 22.00 -4.32
C ASN A 6 0.55 20.52 -4.42
N LEU A 7 0.03 19.70 -3.50
CA LEU A 7 0.36 18.28 -3.37
C LEU A 7 -0.57 17.36 -4.19
N ARG A 8 -1.50 17.90 -4.97
CA ARG A 8 -2.37 17.08 -5.83
C ARG A 8 -1.60 16.11 -6.74
N PRO A 9 -0.47 16.50 -7.38
CA PRO A 9 0.33 15.57 -8.17
C PRO A 9 1.08 14.51 -7.35
N TYR A 10 1.11 14.67 -6.04
CA TYR A 10 1.89 13.87 -5.08
C TYR A 10 1.01 13.04 -4.14
N ASN A 11 -0.29 12.92 -4.40
CA ASN A 11 -1.18 12.03 -3.68
C ASN A 11 -2.21 11.40 -4.61
N SER A 12 -2.43 10.10 -4.48
CA SER A 12 -3.29 9.33 -5.38
C SER A 12 -4.79 9.55 -5.15
N PHE A 13 -5.21 10.17 -4.04
CA PHE A 13 -6.58 10.64 -3.87
C PHE A 13 -6.88 11.89 -4.71
N GLY A 14 -5.84 12.65 -5.11
CA GLY A 14 -6.00 13.85 -5.94
C GLY A 14 -6.58 15.06 -5.21
N PHE A 15 -6.44 15.15 -3.88
CA PHE A 15 -6.84 16.33 -3.11
C PHE A 15 -5.84 17.48 -3.30
N ASP A 16 -6.35 18.70 -3.31
CA ASP A 16 -5.60 19.96 -3.45
C ASP A 16 -5.02 20.43 -2.09
N ALA A 17 -4.25 19.60 -1.41
CA ALA A 17 -3.54 20.00 -0.21
C ALA A 17 -2.30 20.84 -0.55
N ILE A 18 -2.02 21.89 0.24
CA ILE A 18 -0.87 22.78 0.04
C ILE A 18 0.19 22.48 1.10
N ALA A 19 1.41 22.09 0.68
CA ALA A 19 2.56 22.03 1.57
C ALA A 19 3.15 23.43 1.77
N LYS A 20 3.31 23.86 3.02
CA LYS A 20 3.97 25.14 3.33
C LYS A 20 5.39 25.19 2.82
N TYR A 21 6.13 24.09 3.01
CA TYR A 21 7.48 23.88 2.49
C TYR A 21 7.55 22.54 1.75
N PHE A 22 8.31 22.51 0.68
CA PHE A 22 8.48 21.31 -0.15
C PHE A 22 9.90 21.23 -0.67
N VAL A 23 10.48 20.05 -0.60
CA VAL A 23 11.77 19.73 -1.22
C VAL A 23 11.68 18.38 -1.91
N GLU A 24 12.21 18.32 -3.14
CA GLU A 24 12.38 17.10 -3.88
C GLU A 24 13.82 16.63 -3.78
N ILE A 25 14.01 15.38 -3.37
CA ILE A 25 15.32 14.75 -3.18
C ILE A 25 15.61 13.86 -4.35
N ASN A 26 16.53 14.27 -5.22
CA ASN A 26 16.99 13.52 -6.38
C ASN A 26 18.38 12.86 -6.13
N ALA A 27 19.12 13.32 -5.13
CA ALA A 27 20.40 12.75 -4.71
C ALA A 27 20.42 12.52 -3.20
N ILE A 28 21.17 11.51 -2.75
CA ILE A 28 21.30 11.18 -1.33
C ILE A 28 21.99 12.31 -0.56
N ASP A 29 22.99 12.94 -1.16
CA ASP A 29 23.74 14.04 -0.56
C ASP A 29 22.82 15.25 -0.24
N ASP A 30 21.80 15.51 -1.06
CA ASP A 30 20.80 16.55 -0.82
C ASP A 30 19.99 16.26 0.45
N LEU A 31 19.58 14.99 0.65
CA LEU A 31 18.89 14.57 1.87
C LEU A 31 19.79 14.75 3.11
N GLN A 32 21.04 14.31 3.01
CA GLN A 32 22.00 14.47 4.11
C GLN A 32 22.28 15.94 4.41
N ALA A 33 22.39 16.78 3.39
CA ALA A 33 22.56 18.23 3.56
C ALA A 33 21.32 18.85 4.25
N LEU A 34 20.12 18.47 3.86
CA LEU A 34 18.87 18.91 4.46
C LEU A 34 18.80 18.55 5.95
N ILE A 35 19.21 17.34 6.31
CA ILE A 35 19.27 16.85 7.70
C ILE A 35 20.33 17.63 8.50
N ARG A 36 21.58 17.73 7.99
CA ARG A 36 22.67 18.43 8.67
C ARG A 36 22.37 19.92 8.92
N ASN A 37 21.57 20.55 8.05
CA ASN A 37 21.11 21.93 8.23
C ASN A 37 19.96 22.07 9.24
N GLY A 38 19.49 20.94 9.81
CA GLY A 38 18.43 20.92 10.82
C GLY A 38 17.04 21.22 10.27
N GLU A 39 16.83 21.13 8.95
CA GLU A 39 15.54 21.48 8.34
C GLU A 39 14.40 20.53 8.75
N LEU A 40 14.72 19.25 8.98
CA LEU A 40 13.73 18.26 9.42
C LEU A 40 13.25 18.52 10.86
N GLN A 41 14.10 19.08 11.71
CA GLN A 41 13.81 19.37 13.12
C GLN A 41 13.08 20.71 13.29
N LYS A 42 13.27 21.65 12.36
CA LYS A 42 12.63 22.97 12.39
C LYS A 42 11.13 22.93 12.04
N HIS A 43 10.69 21.87 11.37
CA HIS A 43 9.35 21.77 10.83
C HIS A 43 8.67 20.44 11.20
N LYS A 44 7.34 20.44 11.30
CA LYS A 44 6.57 19.19 11.15
C LYS A 44 6.93 18.58 9.79
N THR A 45 7.59 17.41 9.77
CA THR A 45 8.13 16.85 8.53
C THR A 45 7.34 15.61 8.08
N LEU A 46 6.98 15.58 6.81
CA LEU A 46 6.44 14.43 6.11
C LEU A 46 7.43 13.92 5.06
N ILE A 47 7.94 12.70 5.25
CA ILE A 47 8.68 12.01 4.20
C ILE A 47 7.67 11.39 3.25
N LEU A 48 7.64 11.87 2.03
CA LEU A 48 6.69 11.44 1.01
C LEU A 48 7.40 10.65 -0.09
N SER A 49 6.85 9.52 -0.42
CA SER A 49 7.21 8.68 -1.55
C SER A 49 6.19 8.85 -2.69
N GLY A 50 5.60 7.78 -3.22
CA GLY A 50 4.60 7.86 -4.29
C GLY A 50 3.25 8.49 -3.91
N GLY A 51 3.00 8.76 -2.62
CA GLY A 51 1.74 9.34 -2.16
C GLY A 51 0.51 8.44 -2.33
N ASN A 52 0.74 7.13 -2.49
CA ASN A 52 -0.32 6.16 -2.78
C ASN A 52 -0.94 5.53 -1.52
N ASN A 53 -0.45 5.91 -0.34
CA ASN A 53 -0.95 5.43 0.94
C ASN A 53 -1.00 6.57 1.99
N VAL A 54 -1.38 7.77 1.55
CA VAL A 54 -1.57 8.94 2.40
C VAL A 54 -2.89 9.63 2.07
N LEU A 55 -3.51 10.19 3.09
CA LEU A 55 -4.69 11.04 2.98
C LEU A 55 -4.42 12.34 3.74
N PHE A 56 -4.36 13.45 3.02
CA PHE A 56 -4.32 14.79 3.61
C PHE A 56 -5.72 15.15 4.09
N GLN A 57 -5.88 15.33 5.42
CA GLN A 57 -7.17 15.66 6.04
C GLN A 57 -7.50 17.15 5.87
N GLU A 58 -6.46 17.99 5.95
CA GLU A 58 -6.55 19.44 5.86
C GLU A 58 -6.11 19.96 4.49
N ASP A 59 -6.63 21.12 4.10
CA ASP A 59 -6.26 21.80 2.86
C ASP A 59 -4.82 22.33 2.88
N VAL A 60 -4.22 22.46 4.07
CA VAL A 60 -2.84 22.93 4.25
C VAL A 60 -2.07 22.01 5.19
N PHE A 61 -0.96 21.48 4.70
CA PHE A 61 0.05 20.84 5.54
C PHE A 61 1.05 21.92 6.01
N ASP A 62 0.88 22.39 7.27
CA ASP A 62 1.77 23.39 7.87
C ASP A 62 3.09 22.75 8.31
N GLY A 63 3.90 22.36 7.32
CA GLY A 63 5.16 21.68 7.55
C GLY A 63 6.00 21.55 6.29
N LEU A 64 7.05 20.73 6.38
CA LEU A 64 7.96 20.38 5.30
C LEU A 64 7.61 19.02 4.71
N VAL A 65 7.30 18.97 3.43
CA VAL A 65 7.21 17.73 2.67
C VAL A 65 8.56 17.45 1.99
N VAL A 66 9.16 16.32 2.31
CA VAL A 66 10.39 15.82 1.69
C VAL A 66 10.01 14.68 0.74
N TYR A 67 9.99 14.97 -0.54
CA TYR A 67 9.62 14.02 -1.59
C TYR A 67 10.84 13.26 -2.09
N ILE A 68 10.87 11.94 -1.89
CA ILE A 68 11.99 11.08 -2.29
C ILE A 68 11.83 10.65 -3.73
N ASN A 69 12.78 11.09 -4.60
CA ASN A 69 12.77 10.82 -6.04
C ASN A 69 14.13 10.36 -6.58
N THR A 70 14.97 9.76 -5.73
CA THR A 70 16.26 9.18 -6.14
C THR A 70 16.05 8.02 -7.11
N LYS A 71 16.84 7.96 -8.20
CA LYS A 71 16.69 6.99 -9.27
C LYS A 71 17.93 6.12 -9.46
N GLY A 72 17.73 4.93 -9.98
CA GLY A 72 18.77 3.98 -10.38
C GLY A 72 18.44 2.55 -9.94
N VAL A 73 18.72 1.61 -10.84
CA VAL A 73 18.66 0.17 -10.59
C VAL A 73 20.02 -0.41 -10.93
N GLU A 74 20.63 -1.14 -10.00
CA GLU A 74 21.98 -1.70 -10.12
C GLU A 74 21.97 -3.19 -9.81
N ILE A 75 22.65 -4.00 -10.61
CA ILE A 75 22.92 -5.41 -10.32
C ILE A 75 24.18 -5.45 -9.46
N LEU A 76 24.03 -5.87 -8.20
CA LEU A 76 25.13 -5.96 -7.24
C LEU A 76 25.89 -7.28 -7.37
N SER A 77 25.19 -8.37 -7.68
CA SER A 77 25.74 -9.70 -7.82
C SER A 77 24.85 -10.55 -8.71
N GLU A 78 25.46 -11.45 -9.46
CA GLU A 78 24.81 -12.46 -10.27
C GLU A 78 25.62 -13.74 -10.16
N ASP A 79 25.09 -14.72 -9.42
CA ASP A 79 25.76 -15.99 -9.17
C ASP A 79 24.79 -17.17 -9.32
N GLY A 80 25.08 -18.07 -10.25
CA GLY A 80 24.22 -19.20 -10.56
C GLY A 80 22.78 -18.79 -10.87
N ASN A 81 21.85 -19.19 -10.02
CA ASN A 81 20.41 -18.87 -10.10
C ASN A 81 20.03 -17.57 -9.39
N GLU A 82 20.90 -17.03 -8.54
CA GLU A 82 20.60 -15.87 -7.70
C GLU A 82 21.07 -14.56 -8.32
N ILE A 83 20.31 -13.52 -8.10
CA ILE A 83 20.62 -12.15 -8.53
C ILE A 83 20.30 -11.22 -7.38
N ILE A 84 21.28 -10.39 -7.01
CA ILE A 84 21.06 -9.29 -6.05
C ILE A 84 20.94 -7.99 -6.82
N VAL A 85 19.77 -7.36 -6.71
CA VAL A 85 19.43 -6.11 -7.39
C VAL A 85 19.15 -5.04 -6.37
N ARG A 86 19.84 -3.90 -6.49
CA ARG A 86 19.53 -2.68 -5.74
C ARG A 86 18.63 -1.76 -6.56
N ALA A 87 17.56 -1.28 -5.96
CA ALA A 87 16.76 -0.20 -6.51
C ALA A 87 16.76 1.00 -5.56
N GLN A 88 16.90 2.22 -6.10
CA GLN A 88 16.81 3.46 -5.33
C GLN A 88 15.39 3.69 -4.87
N ALA A 89 15.23 4.37 -3.73
CA ALA A 89 13.95 4.55 -3.05
C ALA A 89 12.89 5.29 -3.89
N GLY A 90 13.31 6.15 -4.79
CA GLY A 90 12.44 6.92 -5.69
C GLY A 90 12.07 6.20 -6.97
N GLU A 91 12.52 4.94 -7.20
CA GLU A 91 12.05 4.14 -8.31
C GLU A 91 10.57 3.81 -8.17
N ASP A 92 9.84 3.85 -9.29
CA ASP A 92 8.45 3.45 -9.33
C ASP A 92 8.34 1.93 -9.19
N TRP A 93 7.53 1.46 -8.26
CA TRP A 93 7.42 0.04 -7.94
C TRP A 93 6.90 -0.80 -9.14
N PRO A 94 5.80 -0.42 -9.82
CA PRO A 94 5.34 -1.14 -11.02
C PRO A 94 6.41 -1.23 -12.12
N ASP A 95 7.15 -0.16 -12.35
CA ASP A 95 8.20 -0.12 -13.37
C ASP A 95 9.39 -1.00 -12.97
N PHE A 96 9.76 -1.00 -11.69
CA PHE A 96 10.81 -1.87 -11.17
C PHE A 96 10.42 -3.36 -11.30
N VAL A 97 9.18 -3.73 -10.94
CA VAL A 97 8.71 -5.12 -11.13
C VAL A 97 8.73 -5.51 -12.61
N ARG A 98 8.21 -4.63 -13.50
CA ARG A 98 8.22 -4.86 -14.95
C ARG A 98 9.64 -5.03 -15.50
N PHE A 99 10.58 -4.23 -15.02
CA PHE A 99 12.00 -4.34 -15.38
C PHE A 99 12.56 -5.72 -14.97
N CYS A 100 12.33 -6.19 -13.75
CA CYS A 100 12.79 -7.49 -13.27
C CYS A 100 12.16 -8.65 -14.07
N VAL A 101 10.85 -8.61 -14.29
CA VAL A 101 10.13 -9.59 -15.11
C VAL A 101 10.65 -9.63 -16.54
N GLY A 102 10.91 -8.47 -17.16
CA GLY A 102 11.50 -8.36 -18.50
C GLY A 102 12.92 -8.91 -18.60
N LYS A 103 13.64 -9.00 -17.48
CA LYS A 103 14.94 -9.67 -17.38
C LYS A 103 14.83 -11.18 -17.10
N GLY A 104 13.63 -11.71 -16.89
CA GLY A 104 13.41 -13.09 -16.49
C GLY A 104 13.73 -13.36 -15.01
N TRP A 105 13.67 -12.36 -14.14
CA TRP A 105 13.97 -12.49 -12.71
C TRP A 105 12.70 -12.66 -11.90
N HIS A 106 12.62 -13.77 -11.19
CA HIS A 106 11.51 -14.20 -10.35
C HIS A 106 11.66 -13.71 -8.92
N GLY A 107 10.54 -13.54 -8.22
CA GLY A 107 10.49 -13.27 -6.78
C GLY A 107 9.67 -12.04 -6.39
N ILE A 108 9.26 -11.19 -7.35
CA ILE A 108 8.42 -10.01 -7.10
C ILE A 108 7.25 -9.87 -8.10
N GLU A 109 7.07 -10.78 -9.02
CA GLU A 109 6.04 -10.76 -10.06
C GLU A 109 4.61 -10.70 -9.51
N ASN A 110 4.35 -11.39 -8.39
CA ASN A 110 3.05 -11.35 -7.72
C ASN A 110 2.74 -9.99 -7.08
N LEU A 111 3.76 -9.16 -6.87
CA LEU A 111 3.64 -7.80 -6.36
C LEU A 111 3.47 -6.76 -7.48
N ALA A 112 3.20 -7.23 -8.71
CA ALA A 112 2.97 -6.39 -9.87
C ALA A 112 1.81 -5.40 -9.64
N HIS A 113 1.94 -4.23 -10.27
CA HIS A 113 0.90 -3.20 -10.29
C HIS A 113 0.48 -2.65 -8.91
N ILE A 114 1.30 -2.85 -7.85
CA ILE A 114 1.11 -2.14 -6.58
C ILE A 114 1.61 -0.71 -6.79
N PRO A 115 0.76 0.32 -6.63
CA PRO A 115 1.19 1.69 -6.83
C PRO A 115 2.13 2.14 -5.71
N GLY A 116 3.10 2.98 -6.02
CA GLY A 116 4.05 3.53 -5.08
C GLY A 116 5.48 3.44 -5.56
N LYS A 117 6.42 3.71 -4.66
CA LYS A 117 7.86 3.69 -4.93
C LYS A 117 8.57 2.66 -4.06
N VAL A 118 9.72 2.20 -4.53
CA VAL A 118 10.55 1.16 -3.89
C VAL A 118 10.84 1.47 -2.42
N GLY A 119 11.20 2.72 -2.07
CA GLY A 119 11.54 3.07 -0.68
C GLY A 119 10.37 3.01 0.31
N ALA A 120 9.12 3.05 -0.16
CA ALA A 120 7.95 2.88 0.69
C ALA A 120 7.58 1.40 0.91
N ALA A 121 8.03 0.51 0.05
CA ALA A 121 7.66 -0.90 0.08
C ALA A 121 8.02 -1.60 1.39
N PRO A 122 9.23 -1.41 2.01
CA PRO A 122 9.57 -2.02 3.29
C PRO A 122 8.80 -1.45 4.48
N VAL A 123 8.32 -0.21 4.40
CA VAL A 123 7.65 0.44 5.55
C VAL A 123 6.46 -0.35 6.02
N GLN A 124 5.68 -0.89 5.12
CA GLN A 124 4.49 -1.68 5.44
C GLN A 124 4.52 -3.09 4.87
N ASN A 125 5.72 -3.61 4.50
CA ASN A 125 5.85 -4.95 3.94
C ASN A 125 4.77 -5.18 2.89
N ILE A 126 4.81 -4.42 1.78
CA ILE A 126 3.76 -4.53 0.75
C ILE A 126 3.54 -5.98 0.34
N GLY A 127 2.31 -6.34 0.04
CA GLY A 127 1.98 -7.72 -0.31
C GLY A 127 0.71 -7.82 -1.14
N ALA A 128 0.72 -8.74 -2.07
CA ALA A 128 -0.40 -9.09 -2.92
C ALA A 128 -0.25 -10.52 -3.44
N TYR A 129 -1.36 -11.16 -3.76
CA TYR A 129 -1.41 -12.46 -4.43
C TYR A 129 -0.52 -13.53 -3.79
N GLY A 130 -0.55 -13.60 -2.43
CA GLY A 130 0.15 -14.63 -1.65
C GLY A 130 1.62 -14.36 -1.40
N MET A 131 2.18 -13.26 -1.91
CA MET A 131 3.56 -12.85 -1.66
C MET A 131 3.63 -11.54 -0.89
N GLU A 132 4.68 -11.36 -0.11
CA GLU A 132 5.02 -10.13 0.59
C GLU A 132 6.44 -9.69 0.21
N LEU A 133 6.74 -8.41 0.37
CA LEU A 133 8.08 -7.87 0.08
C LEU A 133 9.19 -8.66 0.78
N LYS A 134 8.96 -9.04 2.04
CA LYS A 134 9.95 -9.82 2.85
C LYS A 134 10.44 -11.09 2.16
N ASP A 135 9.67 -11.66 1.21
CA ASP A 135 10.01 -12.92 0.57
C ASP A 135 11.23 -12.78 -0.37
N SER A 136 11.39 -11.60 -0.96
CA SER A 136 12.54 -11.26 -1.83
C SER A 136 13.44 -10.15 -1.28
N PHE A 137 13.09 -9.55 -0.13
CA PHE A 137 13.89 -8.50 0.50
C PHE A 137 15.16 -9.07 1.12
N LEU A 138 16.31 -8.49 0.79
CA LEU A 138 17.61 -8.83 1.37
C LEU A 138 17.95 -7.84 2.49
N GLN A 139 18.02 -6.56 2.18
CA GLN A 139 18.34 -5.46 3.10
C GLN A 139 17.89 -4.12 2.52
N CYS A 140 17.90 -3.07 3.34
CA CYS A 140 17.75 -1.70 2.84
C CYS A 140 18.80 -0.77 3.47
N LYS A 141 19.17 0.28 2.73
CA LYS A 141 19.91 1.43 3.28
C LYS A 141 18.92 2.50 3.67
N ALA A 142 19.13 3.10 4.83
CA ALA A 142 18.33 4.21 5.31
C ALA A 142 19.20 5.25 5.99
N ILE A 143 18.77 6.51 5.96
CA ILE A 143 19.45 7.64 6.62
C ILE A 143 18.67 8.00 7.87
N GLU A 144 19.38 8.12 9.00
CA GLU A 144 18.79 8.57 10.25
C GLU A 144 18.43 10.05 10.18
N THR A 145 17.21 10.40 10.51
CA THR A 145 16.70 11.78 10.40
C THR A 145 17.29 12.73 11.44
N ALA A 146 17.86 12.20 12.51
CA ALA A 146 18.51 12.99 13.56
C ALA A 146 19.95 13.36 13.23
N THR A 147 20.72 12.44 12.66
CA THR A 147 22.18 12.55 12.47
C THR A 147 22.59 12.71 11.01
N GLY A 148 21.79 12.20 10.07
CA GLY A 148 22.15 12.07 8.65
C GLY A 148 23.08 10.88 8.37
N GLU A 149 23.33 10.02 9.36
CA GLU A 149 24.14 8.82 9.19
C GLU A 149 23.37 7.74 8.42
N THR A 150 24.11 7.00 7.57
CA THR A 150 23.55 5.88 6.82
C THR A 150 23.65 4.61 7.65
N ARG A 151 22.52 3.87 7.74
CA ARG A 151 22.46 2.54 8.34
C ARG A 151 21.91 1.53 7.32
N VAL A 152 22.43 0.31 7.38
CA VAL A 152 21.87 -0.85 6.68
C VAL A 152 20.99 -1.62 7.66
N PHE A 153 19.80 -2.01 7.21
CA PHE A 153 18.88 -2.86 7.93
C PHE A 153 18.73 -4.18 7.20
N THR A 154 19.03 -5.29 7.86
CA THR A 154 18.78 -6.64 7.36
C THR A 154 17.31 -6.97 7.41
N LYS A 155 16.92 -8.09 6.79
CA LYS A 155 15.55 -8.61 6.82
C LYS A 155 15.05 -8.84 8.26
N GLU A 156 15.90 -9.40 9.12
CA GLU A 156 15.59 -9.68 10.52
C GLU A 156 15.38 -8.40 11.33
N GLU A 157 16.23 -7.41 11.13
CA GLU A 157 16.13 -6.11 11.79
C GLU A 157 14.87 -5.35 11.37
N CYS A 158 14.39 -5.55 10.13
CA CYS A 158 13.15 -4.93 9.66
C CYS A 158 11.89 -5.44 10.36
N ARG A 159 11.93 -6.61 11.03
CA ARG A 159 10.83 -7.22 11.82
C ARG A 159 9.51 -7.19 11.05
N PHE A 160 9.54 -7.68 9.81
CA PHE A 160 8.37 -7.69 8.96
C PHE A 160 7.23 -8.54 9.53
N GLY A 161 6.02 -7.99 9.49
CA GLY A 161 4.76 -8.65 9.78
C GLY A 161 3.71 -8.29 8.74
N TYR A 162 2.48 -8.77 8.92
CA TYR A 162 1.37 -8.43 8.02
C TYR A 162 1.12 -6.91 8.03
N ARG A 163 1.45 -6.23 6.92
CA ARG A 163 1.37 -4.76 6.78
C ARG A 163 2.17 -3.99 7.84
N GLU A 164 3.25 -4.59 8.35
CA GLU A 164 4.04 -4.05 9.45
C GLU A 164 5.54 -4.19 9.19
N SER A 165 6.31 -3.25 9.74
CA SER A 165 7.76 -3.30 9.87
C SER A 165 8.22 -2.46 11.06
N ILE A 166 9.51 -2.51 11.38
CA ILE A 166 10.12 -1.64 12.39
C ILE A 166 9.94 -0.15 12.05
N PHE A 167 9.96 0.21 10.74
CA PHE A 167 9.79 1.59 10.26
C PHE A 167 8.37 2.12 10.45
N LYS A 168 7.39 1.25 10.61
CA LYS A 168 6.01 1.63 10.91
C LYS A 168 5.73 1.67 12.42
N ARG A 169 6.62 1.09 13.24
CA ARG A 169 6.50 0.95 14.70
C ARG A 169 7.60 1.72 15.43
N ALA A 170 8.58 1.00 15.97
CA ALA A 170 9.60 1.54 16.87
C ALA A 170 10.46 2.63 16.24
N LEU A 171 10.71 2.57 14.94
CA LEU A 171 11.55 3.54 14.21
C LEU A 171 10.72 4.46 13.31
N LYS A 172 9.42 4.62 13.59
CA LYS A 172 8.56 5.50 12.78
C LYS A 172 9.11 6.93 12.77
N GLY A 173 9.37 7.46 11.57
CA GLY A 173 9.88 8.82 11.36
C GLY A 173 11.37 9.01 11.67
N GLN A 174 12.07 7.98 12.16
CA GLN A 174 13.50 8.10 12.53
C GLN A 174 14.45 7.82 11.37
N TYR A 175 13.97 7.15 10.31
CA TYR A 175 14.79 6.80 9.16
C TYR A 175 14.06 7.09 7.84
N VAL A 176 14.84 7.50 6.83
CA VAL A 176 14.42 7.62 5.44
C VAL A 176 15.11 6.53 4.63
N ILE A 177 14.35 5.57 4.11
CA ILE A 177 14.90 4.53 3.24
C ILE A 177 15.36 5.16 1.93
N THR A 178 16.59 4.85 1.52
CA THR A 178 17.24 5.43 0.34
C THR A 178 17.44 4.41 -0.78
N SER A 179 17.61 3.13 -0.46
CA SER A 179 17.63 2.03 -1.44
C SER A 179 17.20 0.73 -0.79
N VAL A 180 16.75 -0.22 -1.62
CA VAL A 180 16.40 -1.58 -1.22
C VAL A 180 17.14 -2.56 -2.10
N ASP A 181 17.72 -3.59 -1.48
CA ASP A 181 18.39 -4.70 -2.16
C ASP A 181 17.45 -5.92 -2.13
N PHE A 182 17.25 -6.51 -3.29
CA PHE A 182 16.39 -7.67 -3.51
C PHE A 182 17.21 -8.88 -3.90
N LEU A 183 16.90 -10.04 -3.32
CA LEU A 183 17.38 -11.34 -3.78
C LEU A 183 16.32 -11.95 -4.70
N LEU A 184 16.63 -12.02 -5.98
CA LEU A 184 15.77 -12.54 -7.04
C LEU A 184 16.39 -13.81 -7.63
N GLN A 185 15.63 -14.55 -8.44
CA GLN A 185 16.07 -15.81 -9.06
C GLN A 185 15.84 -15.80 -10.57
N LYS A 186 16.77 -16.38 -11.34
CA LYS A 186 16.61 -16.57 -12.79
C LYS A 186 15.58 -17.65 -13.12
N ASN A 187 15.40 -18.61 -12.22
CA ASN A 187 14.45 -19.70 -12.37
C ASN A 187 13.85 -20.06 -11.01
N ALA A 188 12.54 -19.92 -10.88
CA ALA A 188 11.79 -20.30 -9.69
C ALA A 188 10.37 -20.71 -10.09
N PRO A 189 9.70 -21.56 -9.30
CA PRO A 189 8.29 -21.88 -9.52
C PRO A 189 7.42 -20.62 -9.36
N LEU A 190 6.41 -20.49 -10.21
CA LEU A 190 5.46 -19.39 -10.17
C LEU A 190 4.40 -19.64 -9.08
N HIS A 191 4.07 -18.60 -8.31
CA HIS A 191 3.04 -18.65 -7.27
C HIS A 191 1.66 -18.36 -7.87
N LEU A 192 0.89 -19.41 -8.17
CA LEU A 192 -0.41 -19.32 -8.86
C LEU A 192 -1.61 -19.53 -7.93
N GLU A 193 -1.39 -20.00 -6.69
CA GLU A 193 -2.45 -20.54 -5.82
C GLU A 193 -3.37 -19.48 -5.21
N TYR A 194 -2.98 -18.21 -5.24
CA TYR A 194 -3.70 -17.16 -4.54
C TYR A 194 -4.71 -16.43 -5.43
N GLY A 195 -5.90 -16.22 -4.88
CA GLY A 195 -6.94 -15.41 -5.52
C GLY A 195 -7.44 -16.00 -6.84
N ASN A 196 -7.71 -15.12 -7.80
CA ASN A 196 -8.31 -15.50 -9.09
C ASN A 196 -7.28 -15.79 -10.19
N ILE A 197 -5.98 -15.92 -9.86
CA ILE A 197 -4.91 -16.07 -10.86
C ILE A 197 -5.18 -17.30 -11.73
N LYS A 198 -5.36 -18.48 -11.13
CA LYS A 198 -5.65 -19.72 -11.89
C LYS A 198 -6.91 -19.63 -12.74
N ALA A 199 -7.98 -19.05 -12.19
CA ALA A 199 -9.23 -18.87 -12.90
C ALA A 199 -9.06 -17.96 -14.12
N TYR A 200 -8.34 -16.83 -13.94
CA TYR A 200 -8.04 -15.90 -15.03
C TYR A 200 -7.19 -16.55 -16.12
N LEU A 201 -6.10 -17.24 -15.76
CA LEU A 201 -5.24 -17.94 -16.71
C LEU A 201 -6.00 -18.99 -17.50
N LYS A 202 -6.82 -19.82 -16.82
CA LYS A 202 -7.68 -20.83 -17.45
C LYS A 202 -8.67 -20.20 -18.43
N GLN A 203 -9.32 -19.11 -18.04
CA GLN A 203 -10.28 -18.39 -18.89
C GLN A 203 -9.64 -17.85 -20.18
N ASN A 204 -8.33 -17.51 -20.11
CA ASN A 204 -7.56 -17.01 -21.25
C ASN A 204 -6.78 -18.12 -21.97
N GLY A 205 -7.04 -19.41 -21.69
CA GLY A 205 -6.43 -20.56 -22.37
C GLY A 205 -4.95 -20.76 -22.02
N ILE A 206 -4.45 -20.17 -20.92
CA ILE A 206 -3.05 -20.27 -20.49
C ILE A 206 -2.94 -21.39 -19.45
N VAL A 207 -2.28 -22.49 -19.82
CA VAL A 207 -2.12 -23.68 -18.95
C VAL A 207 -0.82 -23.61 -18.16
N ASN A 208 0.30 -23.32 -18.83
CA ASN A 208 1.63 -23.19 -18.25
C ASN A 208 2.13 -21.76 -18.49
N PRO A 209 1.78 -20.82 -17.59
CA PRO A 209 2.16 -19.43 -17.80
C PRO A 209 3.67 -19.22 -17.73
N THR A 210 4.18 -18.32 -18.57
CA THR A 210 5.51 -17.74 -18.39
C THR A 210 5.47 -16.69 -17.28
N LEU A 211 6.64 -16.26 -16.80
CA LEU A 211 6.79 -15.17 -15.84
C LEU A 211 6.06 -13.89 -16.33
N GLN A 212 6.23 -13.52 -17.60
CA GLN A 212 5.55 -12.37 -18.21
C GLN A 212 4.02 -12.55 -18.23
N GLN A 213 3.52 -13.72 -18.60
CA GLN A 213 2.08 -13.99 -18.61
C GLN A 213 1.46 -13.93 -17.21
N LEU A 214 2.19 -14.36 -16.16
CA LEU A 214 1.74 -14.20 -14.78
C LEU A 214 1.67 -12.72 -14.39
N HIS A 215 2.73 -11.96 -14.65
CA HIS A 215 2.75 -10.52 -14.41
C HIS A 215 1.55 -9.82 -15.08
N ASP A 216 1.32 -10.07 -16.37
CA ASP A 216 0.26 -9.44 -17.14
C ASP A 216 -1.15 -9.86 -16.65
N ALA A 217 -1.30 -11.13 -16.25
CA ALA A 217 -2.54 -11.62 -15.64
C ALA A 217 -2.84 -10.88 -14.32
N ILE A 218 -1.84 -10.69 -13.48
CA ILE A 218 -1.99 -9.96 -12.21
C ILE A 218 -2.35 -8.50 -12.47
N CYS A 219 -1.68 -7.83 -13.42
CA CYS A 219 -2.04 -6.47 -13.82
C CYS A 219 -3.51 -6.38 -14.26
N ALA A 220 -3.94 -7.25 -15.17
CA ALA A 220 -5.32 -7.27 -15.67
C ALA A 220 -6.36 -7.56 -14.58
N ILE A 221 -6.07 -8.50 -13.66
CA ILE A 221 -6.94 -8.78 -12.52
C ILE A 221 -7.06 -7.54 -11.61
N ARG A 222 -5.95 -6.81 -11.38
CA ARG A 222 -5.97 -5.60 -10.55
C ARG A 222 -6.72 -4.47 -11.24
N ASP A 223 -6.52 -4.23 -12.52
CA ASP A 223 -7.24 -3.22 -13.31
C ASP A 223 -8.76 -3.49 -13.32
N SER A 224 -9.16 -4.77 -13.31
CA SER A 224 -10.58 -5.13 -13.24
C SER A 224 -11.25 -4.79 -11.91
N LYS A 225 -10.46 -4.65 -10.81
CA LYS A 225 -10.95 -4.48 -9.42
C LYS A 225 -10.67 -3.12 -8.82
N LEU A 226 -9.67 -2.40 -9.30
CA LEU A 226 -9.23 -1.13 -8.74
C LEU A 226 -9.57 0.03 -9.69
N PRO A 227 -9.82 1.23 -9.16
CA PRO A 227 -10.02 2.40 -9.99
C PRO A 227 -8.71 2.85 -10.64
N ASP A 228 -8.80 3.39 -11.85
CA ASP A 228 -7.70 4.18 -12.42
C ASP A 228 -7.60 5.50 -11.63
N VAL A 229 -6.54 5.64 -10.86
CA VAL A 229 -6.33 6.81 -9.99
C VAL A 229 -6.19 8.14 -10.75
N LYS A 230 -5.99 8.09 -12.07
CA LYS A 230 -6.01 9.27 -12.93
C LYS A 230 -7.42 9.80 -13.17
N GLN A 231 -8.43 8.96 -13.00
CA GLN A 231 -9.84 9.30 -13.22
C GLN A 231 -10.60 9.41 -11.90
N ILE A 232 -10.33 8.50 -10.95
CA ILE A 232 -11.01 8.42 -9.66
C ILE A 232 -9.94 8.30 -8.57
N GLY A 233 -9.83 9.30 -7.72
CA GLY A 233 -8.83 9.36 -6.67
C GLY A 233 -8.99 8.21 -5.65
N SER A 234 -7.89 7.55 -5.27
CA SER A 234 -7.90 6.44 -4.31
C SER A 234 -6.50 6.13 -3.80
N ALA A 235 -6.41 5.55 -2.60
CA ALA A 235 -5.16 5.00 -2.06
C ALA A 235 -5.17 3.45 -2.02
N GLY A 236 -5.98 2.80 -2.86
CA GLY A 236 -6.16 1.35 -2.82
C GLY A 236 -7.01 0.91 -1.62
N SER A 237 -6.68 -0.23 -1.02
CA SER A 237 -7.39 -0.72 0.17
C SER A 237 -7.24 0.25 1.33
N PHE A 238 -8.36 0.79 1.82
CA PHE A 238 -8.34 1.78 2.90
C PHE A 238 -8.21 1.13 4.29
N PHE A 239 -8.77 -0.06 4.46
CA PHE A 239 -8.75 -0.78 5.74
C PHE A 239 -7.89 -2.04 5.66
N LYS A 240 -7.30 -2.41 6.82
CA LYS A 240 -6.64 -3.70 7.02
C LYS A 240 -7.69 -4.78 7.25
N ASN A 241 -7.37 -6.01 6.84
CA ASN A 241 -8.14 -7.17 7.30
C ASN A 241 -7.92 -7.34 8.81
N PRO A 242 -8.99 -7.36 9.63
CA PRO A 242 -8.88 -7.60 11.06
C PRO A 242 -8.45 -9.04 11.35
N VAL A 243 -7.66 -9.19 12.40
CA VAL A 243 -7.28 -10.49 12.99
C VAL A 243 -7.97 -10.60 14.34
N ILE A 244 -8.84 -11.58 14.49
CA ILE A 244 -9.68 -11.80 15.67
C ILE A 244 -9.35 -13.14 16.34
N ASP A 245 -9.84 -13.35 17.55
CA ASP A 245 -9.70 -14.62 18.25
C ASP A 245 -10.60 -15.70 17.60
N VAL A 246 -10.16 -16.97 17.70
CA VAL A 246 -10.90 -18.08 17.09
C VAL A 246 -12.31 -18.21 17.67
N GLU A 247 -12.47 -17.95 18.97
CA GLU A 247 -13.77 -18.01 19.65
C GLU A 247 -14.76 -16.96 19.10
N GLN A 248 -14.24 -15.73 18.84
CA GLN A 248 -15.04 -14.68 18.20
C GLN A 248 -15.42 -15.07 16.77
N PHE A 249 -14.47 -15.67 16.02
CA PHE A 249 -14.74 -16.13 14.66
C PHE A 249 -15.79 -17.25 14.64
N GLU A 250 -15.67 -18.26 15.50
CA GLU A 250 -16.64 -19.38 15.60
C GLU A 250 -18.06 -18.89 15.92
N ALA A 251 -18.18 -17.86 16.76
CA ALA A 251 -19.47 -17.24 17.02
C ALA A 251 -20.07 -16.59 15.77
N LEU A 252 -19.25 -15.86 15.02
CA LEU A 252 -19.68 -15.24 13.75
C LEU A 252 -19.99 -16.28 12.68
N GLN A 253 -19.24 -17.37 12.58
CA GLN A 253 -19.44 -18.42 11.59
C GLN A 253 -20.78 -19.15 11.77
N LYS A 254 -21.32 -19.24 13.00
CA LYS A 254 -22.66 -19.77 13.25
C LYS A 254 -23.75 -18.94 12.60
N GLU A 255 -23.60 -17.61 12.60
CA GLU A 255 -24.54 -16.68 11.97
C GLU A 255 -24.27 -16.48 10.47
N TYR A 256 -22.99 -16.52 10.08
CA TYR A 256 -22.52 -16.35 8.71
C TYR A 256 -21.67 -17.55 8.25
N PRO A 257 -22.27 -18.72 7.93
CA PRO A 257 -21.53 -19.97 7.65
C PRO A 257 -20.53 -19.86 6.49
N ASN A 258 -20.74 -18.94 5.56
CA ASN A 258 -19.90 -18.74 4.37
C ASN A 258 -18.93 -17.56 4.52
N ILE A 259 -18.68 -17.05 5.76
CA ILE A 259 -17.72 -15.96 6.00
C ILE A 259 -16.32 -16.40 5.57
N PRO A 260 -15.67 -15.73 4.60
CA PRO A 260 -14.32 -16.06 4.19
C PRO A 260 -13.33 -15.75 5.30
N HIS A 261 -12.30 -16.58 5.45
CA HIS A 261 -11.29 -16.40 6.48
C HIS A 261 -9.97 -17.04 6.08
N TYR A 262 -8.93 -16.70 6.83
CA TYR A 262 -7.60 -17.28 6.75
C TYR A 262 -7.09 -17.55 8.15
N ASP A 263 -6.60 -18.76 8.38
CA ASP A 263 -6.00 -19.12 9.66
C ASP A 263 -4.68 -18.37 9.85
N GLU A 264 -4.51 -17.80 11.03
CA GLU A 264 -3.29 -17.14 11.47
C GLU A 264 -2.65 -17.90 12.63
N PRO A 265 -1.34 -17.73 12.87
CA PRO A 265 -0.69 -18.35 14.02
C PRO A 265 -1.37 -18.02 15.36
N ASN A 266 -1.18 -18.90 16.36
CA ASN A 266 -1.62 -18.71 17.74
C ASN A 266 -3.14 -18.62 17.94
N GLY A 267 -3.93 -19.37 17.16
CA GLY A 267 -5.38 -19.41 17.33
C GLY A 267 -6.08 -18.11 16.96
N LYS A 268 -5.53 -17.39 16.01
CA LYS A 268 -6.13 -16.20 15.45
C LYS A 268 -6.69 -16.49 14.05
N VAL A 269 -7.67 -15.68 13.65
CA VAL A 269 -8.32 -15.79 12.35
C VAL A 269 -8.36 -14.41 11.71
N LYS A 270 -7.84 -14.31 10.47
CA LYS A 270 -7.93 -13.09 9.66
C LYS A 270 -9.21 -13.12 8.82
N VAL A 271 -10.06 -12.10 9.00
CA VAL A 271 -11.33 -11.95 8.28
C VAL A 271 -11.17 -10.86 7.22
N PRO A 272 -11.58 -11.08 5.94
CA PRO A 272 -11.54 -10.06 4.92
C PRO A 272 -12.43 -8.85 5.24
N ALA A 273 -11.82 -7.69 5.47
CA ALA A 273 -12.56 -6.46 5.76
C ALA A 273 -13.50 -6.06 4.61
N GLY A 274 -13.14 -6.37 3.36
CA GLY A 274 -14.03 -6.15 2.21
C GLY A 274 -15.36 -6.88 2.35
N TRP A 275 -15.35 -8.12 2.83
CA TRP A 275 -16.58 -8.88 3.09
C TRP A 275 -17.41 -8.25 4.21
N LEU A 276 -16.76 -7.84 5.31
CA LEU A 276 -17.44 -7.16 6.43
C LEU A 276 -18.13 -5.87 5.96
N ILE A 277 -17.44 -5.07 5.16
CA ILE A 277 -17.96 -3.82 4.60
C ILE A 277 -19.12 -4.07 3.62
N GLU A 278 -19.00 -5.08 2.75
CA GLU A 278 -20.08 -5.48 1.83
C GLU A 278 -21.34 -5.93 2.57
N HIS A 279 -21.19 -6.50 3.78
CA HIS A 279 -22.30 -7.03 4.57
C HIS A 279 -22.73 -6.11 5.73
N SER A 280 -22.18 -4.89 5.84
CA SER A 280 -22.54 -3.89 6.83
C SER A 280 -22.98 -2.60 6.14
N GLY A 281 -24.14 -2.59 5.52
CA GLY A 281 -24.64 -1.40 4.82
C GLY A 281 -25.13 -0.30 5.76
N PRO A 282 -25.30 0.92 5.25
CA PRO A 282 -25.86 2.04 6.00
C PRO A 282 -27.32 1.74 6.35
N SER A 283 -27.61 1.47 7.63
CA SER A 283 -28.94 1.08 8.12
C SER A 283 -29.97 2.22 8.11
N THR A 284 -29.58 3.47 7.88
CA THR A 284 -30.43 4.65 8.05
C THR A 284 -30.24 5.79 7.04
N LEU A 285 -29.37 5.66 6.04
CA LEU A 285 -29.17 6.74 5.08
C LEU A 285 -30.17 6.63 3.92
N ARG A 286 -31.11 7.58 3.88
CA ARG A 286 -32.02 7.80 2.76
C ARG A 286 -31.22 7.86 1.45
N GLN A 287 -31.50 6.89 0.59
CA GLN A 287 -31.31 6.95 -0.87
C GLN A 287 -30.00 7.59 -1.38
N ALA A 288 -28.88 6.87 -1.23
CA ALA A 288 -27.91 6.82 -2.31
C ALA A 288 -28.29 5.64 -3.23
N GLN A 289 -28.08 5.76 -4.52
CA GLN A 289 -28.45 4.77 -5.52
C GLN A 289 -27.72 3.44 -5.25
N GLY A 290 -28.35 2.51 -4.52
CA GLY A 290 -27.86 1.18 -4.18
C GLY A 290 -28.81 0.48 -3.23
N SER A 291 -28.93 -0.84 -3.30
CA SER A 291 -29.76 -1.65 -2.40
C SER A 291 -29.25 -1.49 -0.96
N GLY A 292 -29.90 -0.77 -0.11
CA GLY A 292 -29.55 -0.26 1.24
C GLY A 292 -28.96 -1.22 2.30
N THR A 293 -28.27 -2.29 1.89
CA THR A 293 -27.67 -3.33 2.74
C THR A 293 -26.16 -3.46 2.59
N SER A 294 -25.52 -2.68 1.71
CA SER A 294 -24.07 -2.76 1.44
C SER A 294 -23.46 -1.39 1.26
N TRP A 295 -22.25 -1.20 1.80
CA TRP A 295 -21.42 -0.03 1.50
C TRP A 295 -20.83 -0.06 0.10
N LYS A 296 -20.64 -1.23 -0.50
CA LYS A 296 -20.04 -1.36 -1.84
C LYS A 296 -20.89 -0.64 -2.88
N GLY A 297 -20.27 0.29 -3.61
CA GLY A 297 -20.95 1.16 -4.58
C GLY A 297 -21.73 2.32 -3.96
N TRP A 298 -21.67 2.50 -2.62
CA TRP A 298 -22.23 3.69 -1.98
C TRP A 298 -21.45 4.93 -2.40
N ARG A 299 -22.15 6.01 -2.68
CA ARG A 299 -21.58 7.25 -3.16
C ARG A 299 -22.40 8.45 -2.70
N ASP A 300 -21.73 9.52 -2.32
CA ASP A 300 -22.28 10.88 -2.27
C ASP A 300 -21.73 11.73 -3.45
N GLU A 301 -21.77 13.04 -3.33
CA GLU A 301 -21.32 13.97 -4.37
C GLU A 301 -19.81 13.88 -4.63
N HIS A 302 -18.99 13.71 -3.58
CA HIS A 302 -17.53 13.83 -3.62
C HIS A 302 -16.78 12.53 -3.36
N VAL A 303 -17.31 11.69 -2.47
CA VAL A 303 -16.62 10.48 -2.01
C VAL A 303 -17.51 9.24 -2.08
N GLY A 304 -16.91 8.06 -2.01
CA GLY A 304 -17.68 6.84 -2.00
C GLY A 304 -16.85 5.60 -1.72
N VAL A 305 -17.53 4.45 -1.77
CA VAL A 305 -16.94 3.12 -1.74
C VAL A 305 -16.97 2.57 -3.16
N TYR A 306 -15.84 2.14 -3.68
CA TYR A 306 -15.73 1.71 -5.06
C TYR A 306 -16.65 0.51 -5.37
N GLU A 307 -17.35 0.59 -6.50
CA GLU A 307 -18.38 -0.39 -6.88
C GLU A 307 -17.84 -1.81 -7.12
N LYS A 308 -16.54 -1.94 -7.45
CA LYS A 308 -15.91 -3.25 -7.72
C LYS A 308 -15.17 -3.82 -6.50
N GLN A 309 -14.86 -2.99 -5.48
CA GLN A 309 -14.09 -3.41 -4.33
C GLN A 309 -14.43 -2.56 -3.08
N ALA A 310 -15.11 -3.17 -2.11
CA ALA A 310 -15.57 -2.49 -0.89
C ALA A 310 -14.47 -1.96 0.03
N LEU A 311 -13.24 -2.49 -0.09
CA LEU A 311 -12.08 -1.97 0.65
C LEU A 311 -11.59 -0.61 0.15
N VAL A 312 -12.01 -0.19 -1.05
CA VAL A 312 -11.44 0.97 -1.73
C VAL A 312 -12.37 2.16 -1.55
N LEU A 313 -11.92 3.15 -0.78
CA LEU A 313 -12.57 4.46 -0.71
C LEU A 313 -12.07 5.33 -1.86
N VAL A 314 -12.99 6.08 -2.45
CA VAL A 314 -12.74 6.85 -3.68
C VAL A 314 -13.16 8.30 -3.54
N HIS A 315 -12.44 9.16 -4.27
CA HIS A 315 -12.71 10.58 -4.44
C HIS A 315 -13.05 10.89 -5.90
N TYR A 316 -14.21 11.47 -6.12
CA TYR A 316 -14.76 11.77 -7.45
C TYR A 316 -14.48 13.21 -7.91
N GLY A 317 -13.79 13.99 -7.09
CA GLY A 317 -13.51 15.41 -7.31
C GLY A 317 -14.35 16.31 -6.42
N GLY A 318 -13.85 17.54 -6.16
CA GLY A 318 -14.43 18.40 -5.11
C GLY A 318 -14.19 17.84 -3.71
N GLY A 319 -14.85 18.37 -2.69
CA GLY A 319 -14.72 17.86 -1.32
C GLY A 319 -13.31 18.01 -0.71
N LYS A 320 -13.12 17.37 0.43
CA LYS A 320 -11.88 17.42 1.23
C LYS A 320 -11.47 16.04 1.70
N GLY A 321 -10.24 15.89 2.12
CA GLY A 321 -9.76 14.64 2.74
C GLY A 321 -10.56 14.24 3.97
N GLN A 322 -11.08 15.22 4.71
CA GLN A 322 -11.96 14.99 5.84
C GLN A 322 -13.23 14.21 5.47
N ASP A 323 -13.80 14.38 4.28
CA ASP A 323 -14.98 13.65 3.82
C ASP A 323 -14.71 12.13 3.72
N ILE A 324 -13.51 11.75 3.29
CA ILE A 324 -13.06 10.34 3.29
C ILE A 324 -12.93 9.82 4.74
N VAL A 325 -12.41 10.63 5.66
CA VAL A 325 -12.29 10.25 7.09
C VAL A 325 -13.66 10.01 7.69
N GLU A 326 -14.62 10.88 7.43
CA GLU A 326 -16.00 10.74 7.90
C GLU A 326 -16.69 9.51 7.32
N LEU A 327 -16.49 9.24 6.02
CA LEU A 327 -16.98 8.01 5.39
C LEU A 327 -16.35 6.77 6.05
N ALA A 328 -15.04 6.81 6.29
CA ALA A 328 -14.33 5.71 6.95
C ALA A 328 -14.87 5.43 8.35
N HIS A 329 -15.17 6.45 9.15
CA HIS A 329 -15.78 6.31 10.48
C HIS A 329 -17.17 5.68 10.39
N LYS A 330 -18.03 6.15 9.48
CA LYS A 330 -19.37 5.56 9.27
C LYS A 330 -19.30 4.07 8.92
N ILE A 331 -18.31 3.68 8.12
CA ILE A 331 -18.08 2.28 7.78
C ILE A 331 -17.58 1.49 8.99
N GLN A 332 -16.64 2.04 9.77
CA GLN A 332 -16.13 1.40 10.99
C GLN A 332 -17.26 1.15 12.00
N ASP A 333 -18.07 2.16 12.26
CA ASP A 333 -19.23 2.08 13.18
C ASP A 333 -20.23 1.02 12.71
N SER A 334 -20.51 0.97 11.40
CA SER A 334 -21.41 0.00 10.80
C SER A 334 -20.91 -1.44 10.92
N VAL A 335 -19.60 -1.66 10.70
CA VAL A 335 -18.97 -2.98 10.86
C VAL A 335 -18.94 -3.39 12.33
N GLU A 336 -18.55 -2.50 13.24
CA GLU A 336 -18.50 -2.78 14.67
C GLU A 336 -19.91 -3.08 15.23
N ALA A 337 -20.91 -2.28 14.86
CA ALA A 337 -22.29 -2.49 15.30
C ALA A 337 -22.87 -3.82 14.85
N LYS A 338 -22.51 -4.29 13.63
CA LYS A 338 -23.05 -5.53 13.07
C LYS A 338 -22.31 -6.77 13.51
N PHE A 339 -20.96 -6.73 13.54
CA PHE A 339 -20.11 -7.92 13.73
C PHE A 339 -19.31 -7.90 15.04
N GLY A 340 -19.35 -6.80 15.81
CA GLY A 340 -18.47 -6.64 16.97
C GLY A 340 -16.99 -6.59 16.63
N ILE A 341 -16.63 -6.31 15.36
CA ILE A 341 -15.27 -6.28 14.86
C ILE A 341 -14.85 -4.85 14.54
N LYS A 342 -13.74 -4.41 15.12
CA LYS A 342 -13.10 -3.12 14.78
C LYS A 342 -12.18 -3.27 13.59
N ILE A 343 -12.44 -2.54 12.51
CA ILE A 343 -11.53 -2.40 11.39
C ILE A 343 -10.72 -1.11 11.51
N SER A 344 -9.47 -1.12 11.06
CA SER A 344 -8.58 0.03 11.17
C SER A 344 -8.03 0.45 9.80
N PRO A 345 -7.82 1.76 9.57
CA PRO A 345 -7.21 2.24 8.34
C PRO A 345 -5.81 1.66 8.12
N GLU A 346 -5.48 1.35 6.87
CA GLU A 346 -4.12 1.08 6.40
C GLU A 346 -3.47 2.37 5.92
N VAL A 347 -4.27 3.28 5.38
CA VAL A 347 -3.86 4.58 4.86
C VAL A 347 -3.38 5.48 6.00
N ASN A 348 -2.29 6.22 5.76
CA ASN A 348 -1.75 7.18 6.72
C ASN A 348 -2.54 8.49 6.62
N LEU A 349 -3.16 8.89 7.72
CA LEU A 349 -3.83 10.19 7.85
C LEU A 349 -2.79 11.26 8.21
N VAL A 350 -2.75 12.35 7.45
CA VAL A 350 -1.76 13.43 7.56
C VAL A 350 -2.45 14.76 7.82
#